data_67d466ac6358b29577573ff9833a3fb8
#
_entry.id   67d466ac6358b29577573ff9833a3fb8
#
_cell.length_a   1.000
_cell.length_b   1.000
_cell.length_c   1.000
_cell.angle_alpha   90.00
_cell.angle_beta   90.00
_cell.angle_gamma   90.00
#
_symmetry.space_group_name_H-M   'P 1'
#
loop_
_entity.id
_entity.type
_entity.pdbx_description
1 polymer ?
#
loop_
_entity_poly.entity_id
_entity_poly.type
_entity_poly.pdbx_seq_one_letter_code
_entity_poly.pdbx_strand_id
1 'polypeptide(L)'
;MLGATPLGQPADASPRLIDALAGADVVAAEDTRRVKTLARALDVEISGRVVSLFDRVEALRVTALVDAMQAGATVLVVSDAGLPVINDPGYRLVAACIDAGITVTCLPGPSAVTTALVVSGLPSDKFCFEGFAPRKGAARRAWLASLADEQRTCVFFESPRRLAACLRDAVEQLGGARPAAVCRELTKVHEEVVRGSLDELADWATGGVLGEITVVLAGAGATPTADLQSLVEEVEHLVAAGIRVKDACSEVAAAHQGVRSRQLYDAVLLARRETDAAP
;
A
#
# COMPACT_ATOMS: atom_id res chain seq x y z
N MET A 1 -6.20 9.83 -20.51
CA MET A 1 -6.68 9.61 -19.13
C MET A 1 -6.00 8.38 -18.55
N LEU A 2 -5.63 8.40 -17.27
CA LEU A 2 -5.13 7.23 -16.52
C LEU A 2 -6.25 6.77 -15.60
N GLY A 3 -6.74 5.54 -15.72
CA GLY A 3 -7.87 5.04 -14.94
C GLY A 3 -7.45 4.01 -13.90
N ALA A 4 -7.74 4.26 -12.62
CA ALA A 4 -7.52 3.28 -11.57
C ALA A 4 -8.56 2.15 -11.65
N THR A 5 -8.12 0.91 -11.81
CA THR A 5 -8.98 -0.28 -11.82
C THR A 5 -9.12 -0.88 -10.41
N PRO A 6 -10.21 -1.60 -10.13
CA PRO A 6 -10.37 -2.34 -8.89
C PRO A 6 -9.23 -3.33 -8.63
N LEU A 7 -8.87 -3.51 -7.36
CA LEU A 7 -7.85 -4.50 -6.96
C LEU A 7 -8.41 -5.93 -7.02
N GLY A 8 -9.67 -6.11 -6.63
CA GLY A 8 -10.32 -7.41 -6.59
C GLY A 8 -11.84 -7.34 -6.60
N GLN A 9 -12.41 -6.26 -6.05
CA GLN A 9 -13.86 -6.06 -5.96
C GLN A 9 -14.33 -5.10 -7.07
N PRO A 10 -15.08 -5.55 -8.10
CA PRO A 10 -15.54 -4.68 -9.19
C PRO A 10 -16.32 -3.45 -8.73
N ALA A 11 -17.05 -3.55 -7.60
CA ALA A 11 -17.80 -2.43 -7.04
C ALA A 11 -16.92 -1.25 -6.57
N ASP A 12 -15.60 -1.43 -6.46
CA ASP A 12 -14.65 -0.35 -6.16
C ASP A 12 -14.34 0.51 -7.39
N ALA A 13 -14.87 0.18 -8.58
CA ALA A 13 -14.71 0.99 -9.77
C ALA A 13 -15.40 2.35 -9.61
N SER A 14 -14.67 3.42 -9.87
CA SER A 14 -15.29 4.75 -9.85
C SER A 14 -16.28 4.92 -11.01
N PRO A 15 -17.37 5.69 -10.85
CA PRO A 15 -18.28 6.02 -11.96
C PRO A 15 -17.55 6.62 -13.15
N ARG A 16 -16.52 7.44 -12.91
CA ARG A 16 -15.70 8.04 -13.96
C ARG A 16 -14.88 7.02 -14.75
N LEU A 17 -14.42 5.92 -14.11
CA LEU A 17 -13.77 4.81 -14.83
C LEU A 17 -14.77 4.08 -15.73
N ILE A 18 -15.98 3.84 -15.22
CA ILE A 18 -17.07 3.19 -15.96
C ILE A 18 -17.40 4.00 -17.23
N ASP A 19 -17.62 5.31 -17.10
CA ASP A 19 -17.89 6.22 -18.21
C ASP A 19 -16.71 6.25 -19.22
N ALA A 20 -15.47 6.25 -18.71
CA ALA A 20 -14.29 6.27 -19.56
C ALA A 20 -14.07 4.95 -20.32
N LEU A 21 -14.40 3.79 -19.73
CA LEU A 21 -14.38 2.50 -20.41
C LEU A 21 -15.40 2.45 -21.57
N ALA A 22 -16.58 3.04 -21.36
CA ALA A 22 -17.63 3.09 -22.38
C ALA A 22 -17.30 4.08 -23.52
N GLY A 23 -16.72 5.24 -23.19
CA GLY A 23 -16.63 6.38 -24.10
C GLY A 23 -15.24 6.67 -24.69
N ALA A 24 -14.17 6.00 -24.27
CA ALA A 24 -12.84 6.25 -24.83
C ALA A 24 -12.70 5.64 -26.25
N ASP A 25 -12.06 6.38 -27.17
CA ASP A 25 -11.79 5.89 -28.54
C ASP A 25 -10.76 4.76 -28.54
N VAL A 26 -9.81 4.79 -27.58
CA VAL A 26 -8.81 3.74 -27.39
C VAL A 26 -8.68 3.43 -25.91
N VAL A 27 -8.77 2.14 -25.56
CA VAL A 27 -8.45 1.62 -24.24
C VAL A 27 -7.12 0.87 -24.33
N ALA A 28 -6.06 1.48 -23.77
CA ALA A 28 -4.73 0.89 -23.68
C ALA A 28 -4.61 0.16 -22.33
N ALA A 29 -4.63 -1.16 -22.36
CA ALA A 29 -4.64 -2.02 -21.20
C ALA A 29 -3.37 -2.87 -21.09
N GLU A 30 -2.89 -3.13 -19.89
CA GLU A 30 -1.77 -4.03 -19.63
C GLU A 30 -2.10 -5.44 -20.15
N ASP A 31 -3.19 -6.05 -19.69
CA ASP A 31 -3.77 -7.27 -20.28
C ASP A 31 -5.19 -6.98 -20.82
N THR A 32 -5.32 -7.04 -22.17
CA THR A 32 -6.59 -6.79 -22.85
C THR A 32 -7.72 -7.78 -22.46
N ARG A 33 -7.38 -8.95 -21.95
CA ARG A 33 -8.36 -9.93 -21.49
C ARG A 33 -8.92 -9.53 -20.14
N ARG A 34 -8.07 -9.01 -19.24
CA ARG A 34 -8.47 -8.55 -17.90
C ARG A 34 -9.40 -7.34 -17.99
N VAL A 35 -9.08 -6.34 -18.80
CA VAL A 35 -9.96 -5.18 -18.94
C VAL A 35 -11.32 -5.56 -19.54
N LYS A 36 -11.38 -6.51 -20.49
CA LYS A 36 -12.65 -7.03 -21.00
C LYS A 36 -13.45 -7.80 -19.96
N THR A 37 -12.78 -8.54 -19.08
CA THR A 37 -13.42 -9.23 -17.95
C THR A 37 -13.97 -8.22 -16.94
N LEU A 38 -13.21 -7.18 -16.61
CA LEU A 38 -13.66 -6.08 -15.76
C LEU A 38 -14.89 -5.37 -16.36
N ALA A 39 -14.84 -5.01 -17.64
CA ALA A 39 -15.95 -4.36 -18.32
C ALA A 39 -17.23 -5.18 -18.23
N ARG A 40 -17.16 -6.51 -18.45
CA ARG A 40 -18.32 -7.41 -18.27
C ARG A 40 -18.83 -7.43 -16.82
N ALA A 41 -17.92 -7.45 -15.83
CA ALA A 41 -18.30 -7.43 -14.41
C ALA A 41 -18.95 -6.11 -13.99
N LEU A 42 -18.68 -5.03 -14.71
CA LEU A 42 -19.27 -3.70 -14.52
C LEU A 42 -20.50 -3.44 -15.39
N ASP A 43 -20.90 -4.41 -16.21
CA ASP A 43 -21.97 -4.27 -17.24
C ASP A 43 -21.72 -3.09 -18.19
N VAL A 44 -20.45 -2.95 -18.67
CA VAL A 44 -20.00 -1.90 -19.57
C VAL A 44 -19.57 -2.50 -20.90
N GLU A 45 -20.06 -1.94 -22.00
CA GLU A 45 -19.56 -2.21 -23.34
C GLU A 45 -18.44 -1.21 -23.69
N ILE A 46 -17.25 -1.73 -24.02
CA ILE A 46 -16.15 -0.91 -24.51
C ILE A 46 -16.37 -0.65 -25.99
N SER A 47 -16.75 0.57 -26.36
CA SER A 47 -16.99 0.96 -27.75
C SER A 47 -15.71 1.19 -28.54
N GLY A 48 -14.65 1.61 -27.86
CA GLY A 48 -13.37 1.94 -28.48
C GLY A 48 -12.47 0.73 -28.76
N ARG A 49 -11.37 1.01 -29.45
CA ARG A 49 -10.36 0.00 -29.78
C ARG A 49 -9.54 -0.37 -28.54
N VAL A 50 -9.55 -1.63 -28.13
CA VAL A 50 -8.70 -2.15 -27.04
C VAL A 50 -7.34 -2.56 -27.60
N VAL A 51 -6.27 -1.99 -27.04
CA VAL A 51 -4.88 -2.30 -27.40
C VAL A 51 -4.08 -2.72 -26.17
N SER A 52 -3.09 -3.59 -26.35
CA SER A 52 -2.20 -3.95 -25.23
C SER A 52 -1.10 -2.92 -25.05
N LEU A 53 -0.84 -2.56 -23.77
CA LEU A 53 0.21 -1.65 -23.36
C LEU A 53 0.95 -2.28 -22.14
N PHE A 54 1.96 -3.10 -22.41
CA PHE A 54 2.83 -3.69 -21.40
C PHE A 54 4.30 -3.34 -21.68
N ASP A 55 5.17 -3.43 -20.67
CA ASP A 55 6.56 -2.91 -20.72
C ASP A 55 7.31 -3.13 -22.04
N ARG A 56 7.23 -4.36 -22.58
CA ARG A 56 7.99 -4.72 -23.80
C ARG A 56 7.45 -4.07 -25.07
N VAL A 57 6.18 -3.69 -25.10
CA VAL A 57 5.55 -3.07 -26.27
C VAL A 57 5.24 -1.60 -26.07
N GLU A 58 5.37 -1.07 -24.87
CA GLU A 58 5.08 0.32 -24.56
C GLU A 58 5.83 1.26 -25.54
N ALA A 59 7.15 1.11 -25.65
CA ALA A 59 7.96 1.93 -26.54
C ALA A 59 7.49 1.93 -28.01
N LEU A 60 6.97 0.79 -28.49
CA LEU A 60 6.45 0.65 -29.86
C LEU A 60 5.06 1.27 -30.02
N ARG A 61 4.29 1.40 -28.93
CA ARG A 61 2.92 1.90 -28.94
C ARG A 61 2.82 3.41 -28.72
N VAL A 62 3.81 4.00 -28.03
CA VAL A 62 3.79 5.42 -27.63
C VAL A 62 3.50 6.32 -28.82
N THR A 63 4.25 6.23 -29.92
CA THR A 63 4.07 7.09 -31.09
C THR A 63 2.66 7.00 -31.65
N ALA A 64 2.16 5.79 -31.90
CA ALA A 64 0.82 5.60 -32.48
C ALA A 64 -0.32 6.09 -31.55
N LEU A 65 -0.13 6.02 -30.24
CA LEU A 65 -1.11 6.54 -29.27
C LEU A 65 -1.05 8.06 -29.19
N VAL A 66 0.15 8.65 -29.22
CA VAL A 66 0.34 10.12 -29.28
C VAL A 66 -0.28 10.69 -30.56
N ASP A 67 -0.01 10.08 -31.72
CA ASP A 67 -0.58 10.51 -33.00
C ASP A 67 -2.12 10.46 -32.99
N ALA A 68 -2.69 9.40 -32.41
CA ALA A 68 -4.15 9.28 -32.26
C ALA A 68 -4.71 10.41 -31.38
N MET A 69 -4.05 10.73 -30.27
CA MET A 69 -4.49 11.80 -29.36
C MET A 69 -4.34 13.20 -30.01
N GLN A 70 -3.29 13.42 -30.79
CA GLN A 70 -3.13 14.66 -31.57
C GLN A 70 -4.20 14.80 -32.64
N ALA A 71 -4.71 13.68 -33.19
CA ALA A 71 -5.85 13.65 -34.10
C ALA A 71 -7.21 13.80 -33.39
N GLY A 72 -7.22 14.00 -32.04
CA GLY A 72 -8.41 14.25 -31.24
C GLY A 72 -8.99 13.03 -30.53
N ALA A 73 -8.36 11.86 -30.62
CA ALA A 73 -8.84 10.67 -29.93
C ALA A 73 -8.62 10.74 -28.42
N THR A 74 -9.59 10.25 -27.67
CA THR A 74 -9.48 10.04 -26.22
C THR A 74 -8.89 8.67 -25.95
N VAL A 75 -7.75 8.64 -25.23
CA VAL A 75 -7.08 7.40 -24.82
C VAL A 75 -7.26 7.21 -23.32
N LEU A 76 -7.79 6.05 -22.91
CA LEU A 76 -7.82 5.57 -21.55
C LEU A 76 -6.72 4.53 -21.36
N VAL A 77 -5.84 4.74 -20.36
CA VAL A 77 -4.81 3.78 -19.95
C VAL A 77 -5.26 3.13 -18.64
N VAL A 78 -5.21 1.81 -18.58
CA VAL A 78 -5.54 1.02 -17.39
C VAL A 78 -4.50 -0.09 -17.16
N SER A 79 -4.19 -0.37 -15.90
CA SER A 79 -3.43 -1.54 -15.48
C SER A 79 -4.35 -2.72 -15.14
N ASP A 80 -3.77 -3.84 -14.83
CA ASP A 80 -4.49 -5.04 -14.42
C ASP A 80 -5.22 -4.88 -13.08
N ALA A 81 -4.66 -4.05 -12.18
CA ALA A 81 -5.25 -3.71 -10.87
C ALA A 81 -4.62 -2.42 -10.33
N GLY A 82 -5.43 -1.51 -9.79
CA GLY A 82 -4.98 -0.25 -9.20
C GLY A 82 -4.71 0.85 -10.23
N LEU A 83 -3.82 1.77 -9.86
CA LEU A 83 -3.42 2.91 -10.69
C LEU A 83 -2.35 2.49 -11.70
N PRO A 84 -2.55 2.71 -13.00
CA PRO A 84 -1.49 2.49 -14.00
C PRO A 84 -0.29 3.39 -13.69
N VAL A 85 0.89 3.02 -14.21
CA VAL A 85 2.18 3.69 -13.98
C VAL A 85 2.82 3.38 -12.61
N ILE A 86 2.04 3.06 -11.60
CA ILE A 86 2.56 2.70 -10.28
C ILE A 86 3.06 1.25 -10.31
N ASN A 87 4.31 1.07 -10.70
CA ASN A 87 4.96 -0.22 -10.95
C ASN A 87 4.35 -1.03 -12.12
N ASP A 88 3.59 -0.33 -12.97
CA ASP A 88 2.89 -0.80 -14.15
C ASP A 88 3.31 0.02 -15.37
N PRO A 89 3.03 -0.45 -16.61
CA PRO A 89 3.33 0.31 -17.82
C PRO A 89 2.56 1.63 -17.90
N GLY A 90 3.08 2.57 -18.68
CA GLY A 90 2.43 3.85 -18.99
C GLY A 90 3.30 5.08 -18.74
N TYR A 91 4.40 4.97 -18.00
CA TYR A 91 5.28 6.11 -17.72
C TYR A 91 5.79 6.80 -18.99
N ARG A 92 6.29 6.02 -19.96
CA ARG A 92 6.80 6.56 -21.22
C ARG A 92 5.72 7.25 -22.04
N LEU A 93 4.51 6.70 -22.04
CA LEU A 93 3.37 7.31 -22.70
C LEU A 93 2.99 8.64 -22.05
N VAL A 94 2.94 8.69 -20.71
CA VAL A 94 2.66 9.93 -19.96
C VAL A 94 3.71 11.00 -20.29
N ALA A 95 5.01 10.65 -20.26
CA ALA A 95 6.08 11.57 -20.59
C ALA A 95 5.94 12.11 -22.02
N ALA A 96 5.72 11.23 -23.00
CA ALA A 96 5.53 11.63 -24.40
C ALA A 96 4.29 12.50 -24.63
N CYS A 97 3.20 12.27 -23.89
CA CYS A 97 2.02 13.14 -23.93
C CYS A 97 2.34 14.55 -23.43
N ILE A 98 3.07 14.66 -22.32
CA ILE A 98 3.49 15.94 -21.75
C ILE A 98 4.38 16.70 -22.76
N ASP A 99 5.37 16.02 -23.34
CA ASP A 99 6.27 16.60 -24.34
C ASP A 99 5.53 17.07 -25.60
N ALA A 100 4.44 16.37 -25.96
CA ALA A 100 3.58 16.71 -27.08
C ALA A 100 2.48 17.75 -26.76
N GLY A 101 2.45 18.30 -25.54
CA GLY A 101 1.41 19.25 -25.10
C GLY A 101 0.01 18.64 -24.96
N ILE A 102 -0.11 17.32 -24.84
CA ILE A 102 -1.38 16.61 -24.68
C ILE A 102 -1.77 16.62 -23.20
N THR A 103 -3.01 16.99 -22.91
CA THR A 103 -3.54 17.00 -21.54
C THR A 103 -3.59 15.59 -20.97
N VAL A 104 -2.89 15.37 -19.85
CA VAL A 104 -2.93 14.13 -19.06
C VAL A 104 -3.77 14.37 -17.80
N THR A 105 -4.73 13.48 -17.55
CA THR A 105 -5.54 13.50 -16.32
C THR A 105 -5.67 12.12 -15.72
N CYS A 106 -5.96 12.05 -14.41
CA CYS A 106 -6.17 10.82 -13.70
C CYS A 106 -7.64 10.69 -13.28
N LEU A 107 -8.16 9.48 -13.39
CA LEU A 107 -9.40 9.02 -12.76
C LEU A 107 -8.99 8.29 -11.47
N PRO A 108 -9.01 8.96 -10.30
CA PRO A 108 -8.53 8.38 -9.06
C PRO A 108 -9.39 7.20 -8.62
N GLY A 109 -8.79 6.28 -7.90
CA GLY A 109 -9.46 5.09 -7.42
C GLY A 109 -8.52 4.17 -6.62
N PRO A 110 -8.77 2.87 -6.58
CA PRO A 110 -8.03 1.91 -5.79
C PRO A 110 -6.52 1.92 -6.05
N SER A 111 -5.74 1.68 -4.99
CA SER A 111 -4.29 1.46 -5.06
C SER A 111 -3.86 0.52 -3.95
N ALA A 112 -3.20 -0.58 -4.29
CA ALA A 112 -2.71 -1.55 -3.31
C ALA A 112 -1.74 -0.93 -2.30
N VAL A 113 -0.95 0.07 -2.72
CA VAL A 113 0.03 0.77 -1.87
C VAL A 113 -0.68 1.51 -0.72
N THR A 114 -1.62 2.38 -1.05
CA THR A 114 -2.34 3.17 -0.04
C THR A 114 -3.35 2.33 0.73
N THR A 115 -3.99 1.36 0.10
CA THR A 115 -4.90 0.43 0.79
C THR A 115 -4.16 -0.38 1.85
N ALA A 116 -3.01 -0.98 1.51
CA ALA A 116 -2.17 -1.71 2.47
C ALA A 116 -1.70 -0.79 3.61
N LEU A 117 -1.24 0.42 3.29
CA LEU A 117 -0.80 1.39 4.29
C LEU A 117 -1.91 1.72 5.30
N VAL A 118 -3.13 2.00 4.83
CA VAL A 118 -4.28 2.35 5.68
C VAL A 118 -4.66 1.20 6.61
N VAL A 119 -4.64 -0.05 6.12
CA VAL A 119 -5.03 -1.22 6.94
C VAL A 119 -3.87 -1.79 7.74
N SER A 120 -2.62 -1.34 7.55
CA SER A 120 -1.44 -1.86 8.25
C SER A 120 -1.44 -1.54 9.76
N GLY A 121 -2.01 -0.39 10.15
CA GLY A 121 -1.91 0.15 11.50
C GLY A 121 -0.56 0.83 11.80
N LEU A 122 0.33 0.96 10.81
CA LEU A 122 1.61 1.65 10.93
C LEU A 122 1.47 3.15 10.62
N PRO A 123 2.41 4.01 11.06
CA PRO A 123 2.39 5.44 10.77
C PRO A 123 2.30 5.72 9.27
N SER A 124 1.38 6.59 8.87
CA SER A 124 1.07 6.88 7.47
C SER A 124 1.33 8.33 7.04
N ASP A 125 1.78 9.16 7.96
CA ASP A 125 2.07 10.59 7.72
C ASP A 125 3.24 10.80 6.75
N LYS A 126 4.23 9.89 6.78
CA LYS A 126 5.35 9.83 5.83
C LYS A 126 5.62 8.39 5.46
N PHE A 127 5.54 8.07 4.19
CA PHE A 127 5.85 6.73 3.69
C PHE A 127 6.61 6.80 2.37
N CYS A 128 7.27 5.71 2.01
CA CYS A 128 7.86 5.49 0.70
C CYS A 128 7.34 4.19 0.09
N PHE A 129 7.30 4.16 -1.24
CA PHE A 129 6.96 2.97 -2.01
C PHE A 129 8.20 2.51 -2.78
N GLU A 130 8.59 1.26 -2.56
CA GLU A 130 9.84 0.68 -3.05
C GLU A 130 9.65 -0.26 -4.28
N GLY A 131 8.41 -0.37 -4.79
CA GLY A 131 8.12 -1.31 -5.88
C GLY A 131 8.20 -2.77 -5.42
N PHE A 132 8.67 -3.67 -6.32
CA PHE A 132 8.89 -5.07 -5.97
C PHE A 132 10.26 -5.30 -5.32
N ALA A 133 10.29 -6.07 -4.23
CA ALA A 133 11.53 -6.53 -3.64
C ALA A 133 12.41 -7.29 -4.67
N PRO A 134 13.74 -7.07 -4.67
CA PRO A 134 14.64 -7.69 -5.64
C PRO A 134 14.56 -9.23 -5.63
N ARG A 135 14.53 -9.82 -6.83
CA ARG A 135 14.37 -11.28 -7.01
C ARG A 135 15.55 -12.09 -6.49
N LYS A 136 16.78 -11.58 -6.67
CA LYS A 136 18.03 -12.27 -6.29
C LYS A 136 18.32 -12.00 -4.82
N GLY A 137 18.59 -13.03 -4.02
CA GLY A 137 18.80 -12.92 -2.57
C GLY A 137 19.88 -11.91 -2.18
N ALA A 138 21.05 -11.89 -2.85
CA ALA A 138 22.09 -10.91 -2.55
C ALA A 138 21.63 -9.46 -2.82
N ALA A 139 20.94 -9.21 -3.93
CA ALA A 139 20.40 -7.88 -4.24
C ALA A 139 19.26 -7.49 -3.26
N ARG A 140 18.45 -8.46 -2.84
CA ARG A 140 17.37 -8.22 -1.86
C ARG A 140 17.95 -7.87 -0.48
N ARG A 141 18.97 -8.58 0.00
CA ARG A 141 19.65 -8.24 1.26
C ARG A 141 20.30 -6.86 1.21
N ALA A 142 20.99 -6.53 0.11
CA ALA A 142 21.57 -5.20 -0.05
C ALA A 142 20.50 -4.08 -0.07
N TRP A 143 19.37 -4.31 -0.74
CA TRP A 143 18.24 -3.40 -0.74
C TRP A 143 17.62 -3.29 0.67
N LEU A 144 17.37 -4.39 1.37
CA LEU A 144 16.87 -4.37 2.75
C LEU A 144 17.85 -3.61 3.67
N ALA A 145 19.14 -3.86 3.55
CA ALA A 145 20.16 -3.13 4.33
C ALA A 145 20.09 -1.62 4.10
N SER A 146 19.74 -1.15 2.88
CA SER A 146 19.55 0.29 2.61
C SER A 146 18.33 0.89 3.31
N LEU A 147 17.39 0.06 3.77
CA LEU A 147 16.21 0.48 4.55
C LEU A 147 16.45 0.44 6.07
N ALA A 148 17.67 0.10 6.52
CA ALA A 148 17.96 -0.04 7.95
C ALA A 148 17.71 1.27 8.71
N ASP A 149 18.10 2.40 8.13
CA ASP A 149 17.95 3.73 8.73
C ASP A 149 16.77 4.54 8.18
N GLU A 150 15.92 3.94 7.31
CA GLU A 150 14.76 4.63 6.75
C GLU A 150 13.71 4.90 7.81
N GLN A 151 13.43 6.17 8.09
CA GLN A 151 12.50 6.62 9.14
C GLN A 151 11.04 6.56 8.73
N ARG A 152 10.76 6.56 7.42
CA ARG A 152 9.40 6.51 6.90
C ARG A 152 8.88 5.07 6.89
N THR A 153 7.59 4.90 6.96
CA THR A 153 6.96 3.61 6.65
C THR A 153 7.23 3.24 5.20
N CYS A 154 7.75 2.02 4.95
CA CYS A 154 8.06 1.53 3.61
C CYS A 154 6.97 0.57 3.16
N VAL A 155 6.46 0.77 1.93
CA VAL A 155 5.52 -0.16 1.30
C VAL A 155 6.21 -0.80 0.11
N PHE A 156 6.11 -2.12 -0.04
CA PHE A 156 6.67 -2.83 -1.18
C PHE A 156 5.83 -4.05 -1.57
N PHE A 157 5.95 -4.47 -2.83
CA PHE A 157 5.30 -5.67 -3.33
C PHE A 157 6.23 -6.87 -3.25
N GLU A 158 5.64 -8.05 -3.01
CA GLU A 158 6.37 -9.30 -3.09
C GLU A 158 5.46 -10.41 -3.65
N SER A 159 6.06 -11.42 -4.28
CA SER A 159 5.32 -12.60 -4.69
C SER A 159 5.14 -13.58 -3.52
N PRO A 160 4.03 -14.30 -3.46
CA PRO A 160 3.76 -15.23 -2.36
C PRO A 160 4.85 -16.32 -2.24
N ARG A 161 5.40 -16.77 -3.36
CA ARG A 161 6.47 -17.79 -3.37
C ARG A 161 7.79 -17.31 -2.75
N ARG A 162 8.04 -16.00 -2.71
CA ARG A 162 9.29 -15.43 -2.20
C ARG A 162 9.13 -14.77 -0.84
N LEU A 163 7.89 -14.59 -0.37
CA LEU A 163 7.59 -13.84 0.85
C LEU A 163 8.37 -14.37 2.06
N ALA A 164 8.30 -15.67 2.34
CA ALA A 164 9.01 -16.27 3.48
C ALA A 164 10.53 -16.04 3.44
N ALA A 165 11.14 -16.11 2.24
CA ALA A 165 12.56 -15.82 2.08
C ALA A 165 12.86 -14.32 2.21
N CYS A 166 11.94 -13.47 1.76
CA CYS A 166 12.07 -12.01 1.89
C CYS A 166 11.99 -11.57 3.35
N LEU A 167 11.05 -12.09 4.10
CA LEU A 167 10.90 -11.78 5.53
C LEU A 167 12.08 -12.28 6.36
N ARG A 168 12.63 -13.47 6.08
CA ARG A 168 13.87 -13.94 6.73
C ARG A 168 15.06 -13.02 6.43
N ASP A 169 15.26 -12.63 5.17
CA ASP A 169 16.32 -11.66 4.83
C ASP A 169 16.07 -10.32 5.53
N ALA A 170 14.78 -9.89 5.72
CA ALA A 170 14.44 -8.68 6.45
C ALA A 170 14.78 -8.78 7.94
N VAL A 171 14.50 -9.91 8.59
CA VAL A 171 14.92 -10.19 9.99
C VAL A 171 16.43 -10.03 10.13
N GLU A 172 17.23 -10.63 9.22
CA GLU A 172 18.69 -10.57 9.26
C GLU A 172 19.24 -9.15 9.06
N GLN A 173 18.62 -8.33 8.22
CA GLN A 173 19.13 -7.01 7.86
C GLN A 173 18.57 -5.86 8.73
N LEU A 174 17.36 -6.01 9.27
CA LEU A 174 16.63 -4.93 9.92
C LEU A 174 16.34 -5.21 11.41
N GLY A 175 16.58 -6.44 11.86
CA GLY A 175 16.23 -6.91 13.18
C GLY A 175 14.81 -7.45 13.27
N GLY A 176 14.66 -8.57 13.99
CA GLY A 176 13.41 -9.34 14.07
C GLY A 176 12.26 -8.60 14.75
N ALA A 177 12.57 -7.69 15.67
CA ALA A 177 11.56 -6.92 16.41
C ALA A 177 10.92 -5.79 15.61
N ARG A 178 11.42 -5.44 14.39
CA ARG A 178 10.87 -4.33 13.59
C ARG A 178 9.43 -4.62 13.17
N PRO A 179 8.46 -3.72 13.48
CA PRO A 179 7.06 -3.95 13.15
C PRO A 179 6.79 -3.94 11.65
N ALA A 180 5.91 -4.83 11.21
CA ALA A 180 5.47 -4.87 9.82
C ALA A 180 4.03 -5.39 9.70
N ALA A 181 3.45 -5.28 8.51
CA ALA A 181 2.20 -5.91 8.13
C ALA A 181 2.32 -6.56 6.76
N VAL A 182 1.78 -7.75 6.62
CA VAL A 182 1.62 -8.43 5.34
C VAL A 182 0.15 -8.38 4.95
N CYS A 183 -0.16 -7.65 3.89
CA CYS A 183 -1.49 -7.54 3.33
C CYS A 183 -1.57 -8.45 2.09
N ARG A 184 -2.49 -9.39 2.08
CA ARG A 184 -2.69 -10.27 0.93
C ARG A 184 -4.11 -10.20 0.41
N GLU A 185 -4.27 -10.36 -0.90
CA GLU A 185 -5.56 -10.43 -1.60
C GLU A 185 -6.50 -9.28 -1.21
N LEU A 186 -5.96 -8.05 -1.09
CA LEU A 186 -6.73 -6.85 -0.74
C LEU A 186 -7.98 -6.71 -1.59
N THR A 187 -9.12 -6.44 -0.97
CA THR A 187 -10.48 -6.32 -1.52
C THR A 187 -11.07 -7.60 -2.12
N LYS A 188 -10.35 -8.74 -2.06
CA LYS A 188 -10.82 -10.04 -2.56
C LYS A 188 -11.42 -10.90 -1.44
N VAL A 189 -12.06 -12.02 -1.82
CA VAL A 189 -12.72 -12.96 -0.88
C VAL A 189 -11.76 -13.51 0.19
N HIS A 190 -10.47 -13.61 -0.14
CA HIS A 190 -9.43 -14.10 0.77
C HIS A 190 -8.52 -12.98 1.30
N GLU A 191 -9.06 -11.77 1.45
CA GLU A 191 -8.34 -10.67 2.06
C GLU A 191 -7.89 -11.04 3.48
N GLU A 192 -6.62 -10.79 3.75
CA GLU A 192 -6.04 -11.00 5.07
C GLU A 192 -4.93 -9.97 5.33
N VAL A 193 -4.89 -9.45 6.55
CA VAL A 193 -3.84 -8.53 7.01
C VAL A 193 -3.25 -9.09 8.30
N VAL A 194 -2.02 -9.60 8.19
CA VAL A 194 -1.25 -10.13 9.33
C VAL A 194 -0.26 -9.07 9.78
N ARG A 195 -0.33 -8.70 11.06
CA ARG A 195 0.52 -7.68 11.69
C ARG A 195 1.37 -8.33 12.76
N GLY A 196 2.58 -7.82 12.93
CA GLY A 196 3.50 -8.31 13.97
C GLY A 196 4.91 -7.80 13.76
N SER A 197 5.84 -8.36 14.50
CA SER A 197 7.26 -8.22 14.27
C SER A 197 7.70 -8.98 13.01
N LEU A 198 8.85 -8.62 12.45
CA LEU A 198 9.41 -9.36 11.32
C LEU A 198 9.64 -10.85 11.64
N ASP A 199 10.02 -11.19 12.88
CA ASP A 199 10.18 -12.57 13.33
C ASP A 199 8.85 -13.34 13.25
N GLU A 200 7.78 -12.80 13.84
CA GLU A 200 6.44 -13.42 13.83
C GLU A 200 5.91 -13.60 12.40
N LEU A 201 6.10 -12.59 11.55
CA LEU A 201 5.67 -12.66 10.15
C LEU A 201 6.51 -13.64 9.32
N ALA A 202 7.81 -13.75 9.59
CA ALA A 202 8.68 -14.72 8.94
C ALA A 202 8.27 -16.16 9.29
N ASP A 203 7.94 -16.42 10.55
CA ASP A 203 7.44 -17.72 11.02
C ASP A 203 6.07 -18.04 10.40
N TRP A 204 5.13 -17.09 10.43
CA TRP A 204 3.82 -17.24 9.81
C TRP A 204 3.93 -17.58 8.31
N ALA A 205 4.82 -16.92 7.58
CA ALA A 205 4.97 -17.14 6.14
C ALA A 205 5.54 -18.52 5.78
N THR A 206 6.09 -19.28 6.73
CA THR A 206 6.61 -20.65 6.48
C THR A 206 5.53 -21.64 6.12
N GLY A 207 4.28 -21.39 6.55
CA GLY A 207 3.10 -22.21 6.23
C GLY A 207 2.67 -22.16 4.76
N GLY A 208 3.31 -21.31 3.97
CA GLY A 208 2.95 -21.06 2.57
C GLY A 208 1.84 -20.02 2.45
N VAL A 209 2.07 -19.01 1.63
CA VAL A 209 1.13 -17.91 1.39
C VAL A 209 0.75 -17.89 -0.08
N LEU A 210 -0.51 -17.58 -0.39
CA LEU A 210 -1.05 -17.48 -1.75
C LEU A 210 -1.60 -16.07 -2.00
N GLY A 211 -1.71 -15.71 -3.27
CA GLY A 211 -2.33 -14.45 -3.70
C GLY A 211 -1.31 -13.31 -3.92
N GLU A 212 -1.82 -12.12 -4.11
CA GLU A 212 -1.03 -10.89 -4.29
C GLU A 212 -0.66 -10.30 -2.94
N ILE A 213 0.60 -9.91 -2.77
CA ILE A 213 1.16 -9.50 -1.48
C ILE A 213 1.68 -8.07 -1.54
N THR A 214 1.24 -7.28 -0.58
CA THR A 214 1.83 -5.98 -0.24
C THR A 214 2.35 -6.04 1.19
N VAL A 215 3.62 -5.70 1.38
CA VAL A 215 4.26 -5.62 2.70
C VAL A 215 4.38 -4.16 3.10
N VAL A 216 4.01 -3.86 4.34
CA VAL A 216 4.20 -2.55 4.96
C VAL A 216 5.16 -2.73 6.12
N LEU A 217 6.31 -2.05 6.07
CA LEU A 217 7.38 -2.11 7.05
C LEU A 217 7.45 -0.79 7.80
N ALA A 218 7.48 -0.83 9.11
CA ALA A 218 7.65 0.37 9.92
C ALA A 218 9.00 1.05 9.66
N GLY A 219 9.08 2.36 9.83
CA GLY A 219 10.34 3.11 9.79
C GLY A 219 11.34 2.67 10.85
N ALA A 220 12.61 2.99 10.66
CA ALA A 220 13.65 2.76 11.65
C ALA A 220 13.33 3.51 12.95
N GLY A 221 13.57 2.86 14.09
CA GLY A 221 13.25 3.44 15.41
C GLY A 221 11.76 3.41 15.76
N ALA A 222 10.90 2.84 14.91
CA ALA A 222 9.53 2.54 15.32
C ALA A 222 9.58 1.47 16.42
N THR A 223 9.29 1.89 17.63
CA THR A 223 9.02 0.95 18.73
C THR A 223 7.73 0.20 18.35
N PRO A 224 7.63 -1.13 18.61
CA PRO A 224 6.35 -1.83 18.51
C PRO A 224 5.31 -0.97 19.20
N THR A 225 4.14 -0.81 18.60
CA THR A 225 3.03 -0.08 19.24
C THR A 225 2.82 -0.76 20.58
N ALA A 226 3.36 -0.18 21.64
CA ALA A 226 3.13 -0.70 22.98
C ALA A 226 1.62 -0.78 23.13
N ASP A 227 1.13 -1.93 23.57
CA ASP A 227 -0.29 -2.12 23.80
C ASP A 227 -0.76 -0.94 24.66
N LEU A 228 -1.86 -0.31 24.24
CA LEU A 228 -2.37 0.88 24.93
C LEU A 228 -2.51 0.63 26.44
N GLN A 229 -2.76 -0.62 26.80
CA GLN A 229 -2.86 -1.05 28.19
C GLN A 229 -1.49 -1.03 28.91
N SER A 230 -0.42 -1.46 28.27
CA SER A 230 0.93 -1.38 28.84
C SER A 230 1.41 0.06 28.99
N LEU A 231 1.00 0.95 28.09
CA LEU A 231 1.29 2.38 28.21
C LEU A 231 0.48 3.06 29.31
N VAL A 232 -0.75 2.61 29.56
CA VAL A 232 -1.56 3.05 30.72
C VAL A 232 -0.88 2.65 32.01
N GLU A 233 -0.36 1.41 32.11
CA GLU A 233 0.39 0.94 33.27
C GLU A 233 1.66 1.76 33.51
N GLU A 234 2.40 2.11 32.45
CA GLU A 234 3.59 2.97 32.54
C GLU A 234 3.24 4.38 33.05
N VAL A 235 2.15 4.98 32.56
CA VAL A 235 1.64 6.27 33.07
C VAL A 235 1.26 6.15 34.54
N GLU A 236 0.54 5.10 34.95
CA GLU A 236 0.13 4.91 36.32
C GLU A 236 1.34 4.72 37.28
N HIS A 237 2.41 4.10 36.79
CA HIS A 237 3.66 4.01 37.52
C HIS A 237 4.31 5.38 37.79
N LEU A 238 4.34 6.24 36.78
CA LEU A 238 4.84 7.63 36.90
C LEU A 238 3.94 8.47 37.80
N VAL A 239 2.64 8.27 37.74
CA VAL A 239 1.68 8.96 38.61
C VAL A 239 1.86 8.51 40.07
N ALA A 240 2.09 7.21 40.33
CA ALA A 240 2.39 6.69 41.65
C ALA A 240 3.72 7.27 42.22
N ALA A 241 4.66 7.63 41.36
CA ALA A 241 5.89 8.35 41.67
C ALA A 241 5.69 9.86 41.91
N GLY A 242 4.45 10.37 41.82
CA GLY A 242 4.09 11.78 42.10
C GLY A 242 4.03 12.70 40.89
N ILE A 243 4.15 12.20 39.69
CA ILE A 243 4.02 13.01 38.46
C ILE A 243 2.52 13.22 38.18
N ARG A 244 2.16 14.42 37.69
CA ARG A 244 0.76 14.69 37.31
C ARG A 244 0.38 13.87 36.10
N VAL A 245 -0.84 13.32 36.05
CA VAL A 245 -1.34 12.47 34.95
C VAL A 245 -1.07 13.04 33.57
N LYS A 246 -1.33 14.34 33.38
CA LYS A 246 -1.09 15.02 32.10
C LYS A 246 0.39 15.04 31.70
N ASP A 247 1.27 15.26 32.66
CA ASP A 247 2.72 15.34 32.42
C ASP A 247 3.27 13.92 32.18
N ALA A 248 2.83 12.93 32.95
CA ALA A 248 3.14 11.52 32.75
C ALA A 248 2.69 11.02 31.35
N CYS A 249 1.47 11.34 30.93
CA CYS A 249 1.00 11.02 29.57
C CYS A 249 1.85 11.70 28.49
N SER A 250 2.35 12.90 28.72
CA SER A 250 3.21 13.61 27.77
C SER A 250 4.60 12.99 27.70
N GLU A 251 5.14 12.55 28.84
CA GLU A 251 6.44 11.90 28.94
C GLU A 251 6.41 10.51 28.26
N VAL A 252 5.44 9.67 28.59
CA VAL A 252 5.26 8.35 27.98
C VAL A 252 4.98 8.48 26.47
N ALA A 253 4.12 9.41 26.05
CA ALA A 253 3.86 9.65 24.63
C ALA A 253 5.10 10.16 23.87
N ALA A 254 6.00 10.90 24.50
CA ALA A 254 7.27 11.33 23.90
C ALA A 254 8.27 10.18 23.76
N ALA A 255 8.23 9.19 24.68
CA ALA A 255 9.08 8.00 24.64
C ALA A 255 8.61 6.95 23.59
N HIS A 256 7.33 6.94 23.25
CA HIS A 256 6.72 5.96 22.35
C HIS A 256 6.21 6.60 21.06
N GLN A 257 6.85 6.31 19.92
CA GLN A 257 6.44 6.84 18.61
C GLN A 257 5.02 6.38 18.24
N GLY A 258 4.24 7.31 17.65
CA GLY A 258 2.87 7.02 17.19
C GLY A 258 1.78 7.17 18.26
N VAL A 259 2.13 7.41 19.51
CA VAL A 259 1.18 7.62 20.60
C VAL A 259 0.96 9.12 20.81
N ARG A 260 -0.30 9.56 20.82
CA ARG A 260 -0.66 10.95 21.13
C ARG A 260 -0.95 11.07 22.63
N SER A 261 -0.33 12.05 23.28
CA SER A 261 -0.54 12.33 24.71
C SER A 261 -2.03 12.44 25.09
N ARG A 262 -2.87 13.02 24.22
CA ARG A 262 -4.32 13.11 24.44
C ARG A 262 -4.99 11.73 24.39
N GLN A 263 -4.63 10.88 23.45
CA GLN A 263 -5.18 9.54 23.32
C GLN A 263 -4.83 8.69 24.57
N LEU A 264 -3.59 8.80 25.04
CA LEU A 264 -3.14 8.12 26.24
C LEU A 264 -3.84 8.65 27.49
N TYR A 265 -4.05 9.96 27.59
CA TYR A 265 -4.79 10.57 28.68
C TYR A 265 -6.24 10.07 28.74
N ASP A 266 -6.93 10.00 27.59
CA ASP A 266 -8.31 9.49 27.51
C ASP A 266 -8.37 7.99 27.92
N ALA A 267 -7.38 7.18 27.53
CA ALA A 267 -7.27 5.78 27.90
C ALA A 267 -7.04 5.58 29.41
N VAL A 268 -6.16 6.38 30.02
CA VAL A 268 -5.92 6.36 31.47
C VAL A 268 -7.19 6.70 32.24
N LEU A 269 -7.95 7.73 31.81
CA LEU A 269 -9.20 8.08 32.47
C LEU A 269 -10.26 6.99 32.33
N LEU A 270 -10.29 6.28 31.20
CA LEU A 270 -11.22 5.15 31.01
C LEU A 270 -10.86 3.99 31.95
N ALA A 271 -9.59 3.57 32.00
CA ALA A 271 -9.11 2.50 32.84
C ALA A 271 -9.37 2.77 34.34
N ARG A 272 -9.19 4.01 34.81
CA ARG A 272 -9.50 4.40 36.20
C ARG A 272 -11.00 4.30 36.51
N ARG A 273 -11.88 4.69 35.58
CA ARG A 273 -13.34 4.54 35.77
C ARG A 273 -13.77 3.08 35.89
N GLU A 274 -13.15 2.20 35.09
CA GLU A 274 -13.40 0.75 35.14
C GLU A 274 -12.93 0.14 36.45
N THR A 275 -11.77 0.59 37.01
CA THR A 275 -11.25 0.15 38.29
C THR A 275 -12.12 0.66 39.46
N ASP A 276 -12.60 1.91 39.40
CA ASP A 276 -13.48 2.49 40.44
C ASP A 276 -14.91 1.92 40.40
N ALA A 277 -15.32 1.30 39.28
CA ALA A 277 -16.63 0.69 39.10
C ALA A 277 -16.67 -0.82 39.41
N ALA A 278 -15.53 -1.42 39.69
CA ALA A 278 -15.44 -2.82 40.11
C ALA A 278 -15.83 -2.95 41.59
N PRO A 279 -16.80 -3.82 41.94
CA PRO A 279 -17.37 -3.94 43.29
C PRO A 279 -16.40 -4.55 44.31
#